data_8bd4618e5168a2b0684e72191bcd7593
#
_entry.id   8bd4618e5168a2b0684e72191bcd7593
#
_cell.length_a   1.000
_cell.length_b   1.000
_cell.length_c   1.000
_cell.angle_alpha   90.00
_cell.angle_beta   90.00
_cell.angle_gamma   90.00
#
_symmetry.space_group_name_H-M   'P 1'
#
loop_
_entity.id
_entity.type
_entity.pdbx_description
1 polymer ?
#
loop_
_entity_poly.entity_id
_entity_poly.type
_entity_poly.pdbx_seq_one_letter_code
_entity_poly.pdbx_strand_id
1 'polypeptide(L)'
;MGQKDISEKILVDYNDVFADIMNVCIYNGKEIVKPDELENTFVHSQYKAEDGKLHEQERDVTKYWKKGETAIAIYGIENQIKVDKNMPFRMIGYDGAAYRGQLLDKRKSVVPVASFVLYFGTEERWNKYKSLKECIQIFEELDNYVNDYKIHVIEVAWLTDEQLKLCKSDFGIVANFFVQKRKNKEYEPDDPREIQHVDAVLKLLSVMTGDNKYETILYSEEGKVNTMCEVAERLVNKGIKQGIEQGIEQGILSTVSVLRKVGKTDDEIVELIIEEYKLEKEKVLDYLS
;
A
#
# COMPACT_ATOMS: atom_id res chain seq x y z
N MET A 1 0.71 -13.60 8.00
CA MET A 1 0.52 -12.47 7.09
C MET A 1 0.55 -11.18 7.89
N GLY A 2 1.37 -10.21 7.54
CA GLY A 2 1.40 -8.91 8.22
C GLY A 2 0.20 -8.04 7.81
N GLN A 3 -0.15 -7.08 8.65
CA GLN A 3 -1.21 -6.08 8.38
C GLN A 3 -1.01 -5.35 7.03
N LYS A 4 0.25 -5.25 6.59
CA LYS A 4 0.69 -4.73 5.31
C LYS A 4 0.06 -5.44 4.11
N ASP A 5 0.14 -6.78 4.10
CA ASP A 5 -0.33 -7.59 2.96
C ASP A 5 -1.86 -7.50 2.77
N ILE A 6 -2.61 -7.42 3.89
CA ILE A 6 -4.08 -7.36 3.84
C ILE A 6 -4.56 -6.03 3.27
N SER A 7 -3.90 -4.90 3.65
CA SER A 7 -4.31 -3.57 3.19
C SER A 7 -3.98 -3.35 1.72
N GLU A 8 -2.85 -3.86 1.25
CA GLU A 8 -2.44 -3.79 -0.16
C GLU A 8 -3.41 -4.54 -1.08
N LYS A 9 -3.85 -5.73 -0.66
CA LYS A 9 -4.81 -6.55 -1.40
C LYS A 9 -6.14 -5.85 -1.63
N ILE A 10 -6.63 -5.09 -0.67
CA ILE A 10 -7.97 -4.49 -0.74
C ILE A 10 -8.12 -3.60 -1.97
N LEU A 11 -7.21 -2.66 -2.25
CA LEU A 11 -7.38 -1.75 -3.40
C LEU A 11 -7.22 -2.48 -4.74
N VAL A 12 -6.17 -3.26 -4.92
CA VAL A 12 -5.90 -3.98 -6.17
C VAL A 12 -6.93 -5.09 -6.44
N ASP A 13 -7.66 -5.50 -5.41
CA ASP A 13 -8.72 -6.51 -5.56
C ASP A 13 -10.03 -5.96 -6.14
N TYR A 14 -10.22 -4.64 -6.19
CA TYR A 14 -11.33 -4.03 -6.91
C TYR A 14 -11.15 -4.20 -8.42
N ASN A 15 -12.20 -4.69 -9.10
CA ASN A 15 -12.12 -5.04 -10.52
C ASN A 15 -11.85 -3.83 -11.44
N ASP A 16 -12.39 -2.66 -11.11
CA ASP A 16 -12.12 -1.41 -11.83
C ASP A 16 -10.67 -0.97 -11.71
N VAL A 17 -10.11 -1.06 -10.51
CA VAL A 17 -8.69 -0.76 -10.23
C VAL A 17 -7.79 -1.77 -10.94
N PHE A 18 -8.09 -3.05 -10.84
CA PHE A 18 -7.31 -4.10 -11.51
C PHE A 18 -7.33 -3.95 -13.03
N ALA A 19 -8.50 -3.73 -13.62
CA ALA A 19 -8.66 -3.53 -15.06
C ALA A 19 -7.87 -2.29 -15.53
N ASP A 20 -7.91 -1.21 -14.76
CA ASP A 20 -7.20 0.02 -15.07
C ASP A 20 -5.66 -0.19 -15.06
N ILE A 21 -5.12 -0.88 -14.04
CA ILE A 21 -3.72 -1.27 -14.00
C ILE A 21 -3.32 -2.04 -15.26
N MET A 22 -4.11 -3.07 -15.64
CA MET A 22 -3.83 -3.86 -16.84
C MET A 22 -3.89 -3.00 -18.10
N ASN A 23 -4.95 -2.21 -18.28
CA ASN A 23 -5.16 -1.41 -19.47
C ASN A 23 -4.08 -0.34 -19.62
N VAL A 24 -3.71 0.36 -18.55
CA VAL A 24 -2.71 1.43 -18.59
C VAL A 24 -1.30 0.87 -18.73
N CYS A 25 -0.92 -0.07 -17.86
CA CYS A 25 0.47 -0.49 -17.73
C CYS A 25 0.87 -1.59 -18.74
N ILE A 26 -0.06 -2.43 -19.16
CA ILE A 26 0.23 -3.57 -20.06
C ILE A 26 -0.28 -3.28 -21.47
N TYR A 27 -1.47 -2.69 -21.60
CA TYR A 27 -2.11 -2.46 -22.90
C TYR A 27 -2.00 -1.02 -23.40
N ASN A 28 -1.11 -0.18 -22.81
CA ASN A 28 -0.84 1.19 -23.22
C ASN A 28 -2.10 2.07 -23.33
N GLY A 29 -3.00 1.96 -22.35
CA GLY A 29 -4.24 2.73 -22.28
C GLY A 29 -5.39 2.17 -23.13
N LYS A 30 -5.20 1.07 -23.85
CA LYS A 30 -6.30 0.40 -24.56
C LYS A 30 -7.19 -0.32 -23.58
N GLU A 31 -8.50 -0.14 -23.66
CA GLU A 31 -9.51 -0.82 -22.84
C GLU A 31 -9.72 -2.28 -23.29
N ILE A 32 -8.75 -3.12 -23.02
CA ILE A 32 -8.77 -4.55 -23.38
C ILE A 32 -9.45 -5.38 -22.29
N VAL A 33 -9.21 -5.05 -21.02
CA VAL A 33 -9.77 -5.74 -19.86
C VAL A 33 -10.88 -4.88 -19.26
N LYS A 34 -12.09 -5.44 -19.13
CA LYS A 34 -13.20 -4.75 -18.49
C LYS A 34 -13.40 -5.26 -17.06
N PRO A 35 -13.85 -4.41 -16.11
CA PRO A 35 -14.10 -4.82 -14.74
C PRO A 35 -15.07 -6.00 -14.60
N ASP A 36 -16.12 -6.05 -15.42
CA ASP A 36 -17.12 -7.12 -15.43
C ASP A 36 -16.62 -8.43 -16.06
N GLU A 37 -15.48 -8.41 -16.74
CA GLU A 37 -14.81 -9.59 -17.28
C GLU A 37 -13.84 -10.25 -16.27
N LEU A 38 -13.66 -9.67 -15.06
CA LEU A 38 -12.75 -10.14 -14.03
C LEU A 38 -13.50 -10.88 -12.92
N GLU A 39 -13.00 -12.05 -12.56
CA GLU A 39 -13.52 -12.87 -11.47
C GLU A 39 -12.38 -13.28 -10.53
N ASN A 40 -12.54 -13.04 -9.23
CA ASN A 40 -11.55 -13.43 -8.24
C ASN A 40 -11.33 -14.95 -8.25
N THR A 41 -10.09 -15.35 -8.16
CA THR A 41 -9.71 -16.73 -7.98
C THR A 41 -8.60 -16.85 -6.95
N PHE A 42 -8.57 -17.98 -6.27
CA PHE A 42 -7.55 -18.26 -5.26
C PHE A 42 -6.60 -19.31 -5.81
N VAL A 43 -5.32 -18.97 -5.81
CA VAL A 43 -4.25 -19.91 -6.13
C VAL A 43 -3.44 -20.14 -4.86
N HIS A 44 -3.80 -21.19 -4.14
CA HIS A 44 -3.05 -21.64 -2.98
C HIS A 44 -2.00 -22.67 -3.40
N SER A 45 -0.77 -22.45 -2.98
CA SER A 45 0.28 -23.46 -3.07
C SER A 45 0.71 -23.86 -1.67
N GLN A 46 0.45 -25.09 -1.29
CA GLN A 46 0.97 -25.66 -0.06
C GLN A 46 2.06 -26.65 -0.39
N TYR A 47 3.22 -26.54 0.26
CA TYR A 47 4.30 -27.52 0.14
C TYR A 47 4.87 -27.82 1.53
N LYS A 48 5.29 -29.08 1.70
CA LYS A 48 5.97 -29.53 2.89
C LYS A 48 7.46 -29.39 2.66
N ALA A 49 8.12 -28.50 3.40
CA ALA A 49 9.56 -28.34 3.32
C ALA A 49 10.31 -29.38 4.16
N GLU A 50 11.63 -29.40 4.06
CA GLU A 50 12.50 -30.32 4.82
C GLU A 50 12.39 -30.13 6.34
N ASP A 51 11.98 -28.95 6.81
CA ASP A 51 11.67 -28.68 8.21
C ASP A 51 10.41 -29.43 8.72
N GLY A 52 9.74 -30.16 7.85
CA GLY A 52 8.52 -30.92 8.15
C GLY A 52 7.27 -30.08 8.30
N LYS A 53 7.35 -28.76 8.17
CA LYS A 53 6.22 -27.84 8.26
C LYS A 53 5.52 -27.67 6.91
N LEU A 54 4.22 -27.41 6.98
CA LEU A 54 3.45 -27.01 5.83
C LEU A 54 3.69 -25.51 5.60
N HIS A 55 4.24 -25.18 4.43
CA HIS A 55 4.40 -23.81 3.99
C HIS A 55 3.28 -23.47 3.00
N GLU A 56 2.62 -22.36 3.24
CA GLU A 56 1.59 -21.84 2.36
C GLU A 56 2.16 -20.66 1.60
N GLN A 57 1.97 -20.67 0.30
CA GLN A 57 2.39 -19.60 -0.59
C GLN A 57 1.15 -19.10 -1.33
N GLU A 58 0.77 -17.87 -1.03
CA GLU A 58 -0.40 -17.22 -1.60
C GLU A 58 0.03 -15.94 -2.31
N ARG A 59 -0.51 -15.73 -3.50
CA ARG A 59 -0.32 -14.49 -4.27
C ARG A 59 -1.25 -13.42 -3.74
N ASP A 60 -0.84 -12.14 -3.82
CA ASP A 60 -1.62 -11.03 -3.31
C ASP A 60 -2.99 -10.93 -3.98
N VAL A 61 -3.04 -10.87 -5.30
CA VAL A 61 -4.29 -10.85 -6.05
C VAL A 61 -4.20 -11.78 -7.27
N THR A 62 -5.25 -12.56 -7.49
CA THR A 62 -5.36 -13.43 -8.68
C THR A 62 -6.77 -13.35 -9.24
N LYS A 63 -6.89 -13.10 -10.55
CA LYS A 63 -8.18 -13.01 -11.24
C LYS A 63 -8.20 -13.83 -12.52
N TYR A 64 -9.33 -14.51 -12.78
CA TYR A 64 -9.65 -14.93 -14.12
C TYR A 64 -10.09 -13.73 -14.95
N TRP A 65 -9.54 -13.63 -16.14
CA TRP A 65 -10.10 -12.77 -17.18
C TRP A 65 -10.94 -13.62 -18.11
N LYS A 66 -12.21 -13.27 -18.25
CA LYS A 66 -13.21 -14.03 -19.01
C LYS A 66 -13.83 -13.16 -20.09
N LYS A 67 -14.27 -13.79 -21.18
CA LYS A 67 -15.20 -13.20 -22.15
C LYS A 67 -16.44 -14.08 -22.21
N GLY A 68 -17.54 -13.60 -21.60
CA GLY A 68 -18.68 -14.44 -21.27
C GLY A 68 -18.29 -15.59 -20.36
N GLU A 69 -18.66 -16.81 -20.71
CA GLU A 69 -18.33 -18.03 -19.95
C GLU A 69 -16.90 -18.56 -20.20
N THR A 70 -16.17 -17.96 -21.16
CA THR A 70 -14.86 -18.47 -21.57
C THR A 70 -13.75 -17.76 -20.82
N ALA A 71 -12.95 -18.50 -20.05
CA ALA A 71 -11.71 -17.98 -19.45
C ALA A 71 -10.66 -17.74 -20.55
N ILE A 72 -10.06 -16.56 -20.54
CA ILE A 72 -9.02 -16.16 -21.50
C ILE A 72 -7.64 -16.29 -20.87
N ALA A 73 -7.48 -15.87 -19.60
CA ALA A 73 -6.23 -15.91 -18.86
C ALA A 73 -6.47 -15.90 -17.35
N ILE A 74 -5.43 -16.24 -16.60
CA ILE A 74 -5.30 -15.92 -15.18
C ILE A 74 -4.29 -14.80 -15.05
N TYR A 75 -4.69 -13.69 -14.44
CA TYR A 75 -3.79 -12.62 -14.06
C TYR A 75 -3.43 -12.71 -12.58
N GLY A 76 -2.17 -12.45 -12.26
CA GLY A 76 -1.69 -12.34 -10.90
C GLY A 76 -0.91 -11.06 -10.66
N ILE A 77 -1.14 -10.42 -9.52
CA ILE A 77 -0.36 -9.27 -9.06
C ILE A 77 0.25 -9.58 -7.70
N GLU A 78 1.50 -9.18 -7.55
CA GLU A 78 2.28 -9.19 -6.31
C GLU A 78 2.75 -7.78 -6.02
N ASN A 79 2.40 -7.23 -4.84
CA ASN A 79 2.72 -5.86 -4.47
C ASN A 79 4.07 -5.82 -3.72
N GLN A 80 4.93 -4.86 -4.07
CA GLN A 80 6.24 -4.71 -3.47
C GLN A 80 6.61 -3.23 -3.24
N ILE A 81 7.29 -2.96 -2.11
CA ILE A 81 7.83 -1.63 -1.79
C ILE A 81 9.34 -1.59 -2.01
N LYS A 82 9.99 -2.73 -1.89
CA LYS A 82 11.45 -2.87 -2.03
C LYS A 82 11.75 -3.93 -3.08
N VAL A 83 12.92 -3.80 -3.73
CA VAL A 83 13.44 -4.81 -4.64
C VAL A 83 13.69 -6.10 -3.87
N ASP A 84 13.00 -7.17 -4.25
CA ASP A 84 13.19 -8.51 -3.69
C ASP A 84 13.96 -9.39 -4.68
N LYS A 85 15.18 -9.78 -4.30
CA LYS A 85 16.04 -10.66 -5.11
C LYS A 85 15.45 -12.05 -5.33
N ASN A 86 14.52 -12.46 -4.49
CA ASN A 86 13.88 -13.78 -4.57
C ASN A 86 12.56 -13.74 -5.35
N MET A 87 12.18 -12.59 -5.90
CA MET A 87 10.91 -12.44 -6.62
C MET A 87 10.75 -13.41 -7.79
N PRO A 88 11.76 -13.69 -8.65
CA PRO A 88 11.62 -14.69 -9.71
C PRO A 88 11.27 -16.09 -9.19
N PHE A 89 11.81 -16.49 -8.03
CA PHE A 89 11.47 -17.81 -7.41
C PHE A 89 10.05 -17.85 -6.88
N ARG A 90 9.57 -16.73 -6.30
CA ARG A 90 8.19 -16.63 -5.83
C ARG A 90 7.22 -16.69 -7.00
N MET A 91 7.47 -15.90 -8.04
CA MET A 91 6.58 -15.78 -9.20
C MET A 91 6.47 -17.10 -10.00
N ILE A 92 7.58 -17.82 -10.24
CA ILE A 92 7.52 -19.13 -10.88
C ILE A 92 6.75 -20.16 -10.03
N GLY A 93 6.86 -20.07 -8.70
CA GLY A 93 6.10 -20.90 -7.77
C GLY A 93 4.60 -20.67 -7.89
N TYR A 94 4.18 -19.41 -7.93
CA TYR A 94 2.77 -19.02 -8.10
C TYR A 94 2.21 -19.46 -9.45
N ASP A 95 2.93 -19.24 -10.54
CA ASP A 95 2.49 -19.63 -11.87
C ASP A 95 2.40 -21.15 -12.00
N GLY A 96 3.39 -21.85 -11.44
CA GLY A 96 3.37 -23.31 -11.38
C GLY A 96 2.17 -23.85 -10.58
N ALA A 97 1.80 -23.20 -9.48
CA ALA A 97 0.62 -23.55 -8.71
C ALA A 97 -0.67 -23.30 -9.50
N ALA A 98 -0.76 -22.16 -10.20
CA ALA A 98 -1.91 -21.81 -11.02
C ALA A 98 -2.11 -22.82 -12.17
N TYR A 99 -1.04 -23.22 -12.86
CA TYR A 99 -1.12 -24.26 -13.91
C TYR A 99 -1.48 -25.63 -13.33
N ARG A 100 -0.89 -26.04 -12.20
CA ARG A 100 -1.25 -27.31 -11.54
C ARG A 100 -2.73 -27.33 -11.12
N GLY A 101 -3.23 -26.22 -10.57
CA GLY A 101 -4.64 -26.10 -10.22
C GLY A 101 -5.58 -26.29 -11.41
N GLN A 102 -5.23 -25.72 -12.57
CA GLN A 102 -5.99 -25.87 -13.80
C GLN A 102 -5.98 -27.34 -14.30
N LEU A 103 -4.83 -28.03 -14.21
CA LEU A 103 -4.72 -29.44 -14.64
C LEU A 103 -5.54 -30.40 -13.77
N LEU A 104 -5.82 -30.04 -12.51
CA LEU A 104 -6.68 -30.83 -11.64
C LEU A 104 -8.17 -30.68 -11.98
N ASP A 105 -8.57 -29.56 -12.57
CA ASP A 105 -9.93 -29.33 -13.05
C ASP A 105 -10.13 -29.87 -14.48
N LYS A 106 -10.41 -31.15 -14.58
CA LYS A 106 -10.56 -31.87 -15.87
C LYS A 106 -11.65 -31.33 -16.79
N ARG A 107 -12.48 -30.40 -16.32
CA ARG A 107 -13.63 -29.84 -17.06
C ARG A 107 -13.26 -28.58 -17.85
N LYS A 108 -12.10 -27.99 -17.60
CA LYS A 108 -11.68 -26.71 -18.19
C LYS A 108 -10.43 -26.89 -19.05
N SER A 109 -10.35 -26.13 -20.11
CA SER A 109 -9.13 -25.96 -20.87
C SER A 109 -8.11 -25.15 -20.06
N VAL A 110 -6.84 -25.49 -20.18
CA VAL A 110 -5.75 -24.71 -19.55
C VAL A 110 -5.60 -23.38 -20.30
N VAL A 111 -5.64 -22.28 -19.53
CA VAL A 111 -5.44 -20.93 -20.05
C VAL A 111 -4.10 -20.38 -19.59
N PRO A 112 -3.52 -19.40 -20.32
CA PRO A 112 -2.27 -18.77 -19.92
C PRO A 112 -2.38 -18.07 -18.56
N VAL A 113 -1.26 -18.12 -17.81
CA VAL A 113 -1.07 -17.37 -16.56
C VAL A 113 -0.11 -16.22 -16.85
N ALA A 114 -0.50 -15.00 -16.52
CA ALA A 114 0.32 -13.81 -16.68
C ALA A 114 0.43 -13.08 -15.33
N SER A 115 1.66 -12.94 -14.84
CA SER A 115 1.95 -12.45 -13.50
C SER A 115 2.81 -11.20 -13.52
N PHE A 116 2.45 -10.24 -12.67
CA PHE A 116 3.07 -8.92 -12.61
C PHE A 116 3.46 -8.57 -11.16
N VAL A 117 4.58 -7.88 -11.01
CA VAL A 117 4.98 -7.25 -9.75
C VAL A 117 4.58 -5.78 -9.84
N LEU A 118 3.76 -5.32 -8.91
CA LEU A 118 3.38 -3.91 -8.77
C LEU A 118 4.31 -3.27 -7.73
N TYR A 119 5.27 -2.48 -8.20
CA TYR A 119 6.35 -1.94 -7.37
C TYR A 119 6.11 -0.47 -7.05
N PHE A 120 5.94 -0.18 -5.75
CA PHE A 120 5.66 1.15 -5.21
C PHE A 120 6.89 1.87 -4.67
N GLY A 121 8.07 1.26 -4.69
CA GLY A 121 9.30 1.87 -4.18
C GLY A 121 9.62 3.18 -4.90
N THR A 122 10.05 4.19 -4.14
CA THR A 122 10.34 5.55 -4.64
C THR A 122 11.83 5.88 -4.67
N GLU A 123 12.67 5.10 -3.99
CA GLU A 123 14.10 5.40 -3.82
C GLU A 123 14.94 4.89 -5.00
N GLU A 124 14.64 3.71 -5.52
CA GLU A 124 15.37 3.08 -6.60
C GLU A 124 14.44 2.39 -7.61
N ARG A 125 14.93 2.22 -8.83
CA ARG A 125 14.23 1.45 -9.86
C ARG A 125 14.53 -0.03 -9.69
N TRP A 126 13.58 -0.87 -10.13
CA TRP A 126 13.79 -2.31 -10.18
C TRP A 126 14.66 -2.70 -11.38
N ASN A 127 15.98 -2.53 -11.25
CA ASN A 127 16.93 -2.72 -12.34
C ASN A 127 17.61 -4.10 -12.37
N LYS A 128 17.48 -4.89 -11.29
CA LYS A 128 18.12 -6.20 -11.11
C LYS A 128 17.10 -7.23 -10.68
N TYR A 129 17.49 -8.50 -10.77
CA TYR A 129 16.66 -9.61 -10.30
C TYR A 129 15.31 -9.69 -11.05
N LYS A 130 15.36 -9.47 -12.36
CA LYS A 130 14.20 -9.57 -13.26
C LYS A 130 14.04 -10.95 -13.87
N SER A 131 15.02 -11.81 -13.71
CA SER A 131 14.94 -13.18 -14.17
C SER A 131 15.57 -14.15 -13.18
N LEU A 132 15.22 -15.44 -13.32
CA LEU A 132 15.74 -16.49 -12.47
C LEU A 132 17.25 -16.60 -12.58
N LYS A 133 17.79 -16.50 -13.79
CA LYS A 133 19.23 -16.61 -14.06
C LYS A 133 20.02 -15.45 -13.43
N GLU A 134 19.42 -14.26 -13.25
CA GLU A 134 20.06 -13.15 -12.54
C GLU A 134 20.19 -13.40 -11.02
N CYS A 135 19.46 -14.37 -10.48
CA CYS A 135 19.37 -14.63 -9.05
C CYS A 135 20.25 -15.79 -8.57
N ILE A 136 20.80 -16.58 -9.50
CA ILE A 136 21.54 -17.82 -9.21
C ILE A 136 22.88 -17.84 -9.95
N GLN A 137 23.83 -18.55 -9.38
CA GLN A 137 25.08 -18.85 -10.05
C GLN A 137 24.92 -20.13 -10.84
N ILE A 138 25.21 -20.10 -12.14
CA ILE A 138 25.07 -21.22 -13.06
C ILE A 138 26.47 -21.57 -13.60
N PHE A 139 26.82 -22.86 -13.60
CA PHE A 139 27.99 -23.35 -14.31
C PHE A 139 27.77 -23.18 -15.82
N GLU A 140 28.81 -22.81 -16.57
CA GLU A 140 28.74 -22.52 -17.99
C GLU A 140 28.14 -23.67 -18.78
N GLU A 141 28.49 -24.93 -18.43
CA GLU A 141 28.02 -26.14 -19.09
C GLU A 141 26.52 -26.41 -18.85
N LEU A 142 25.94 -25.84 -17.77
CA LEU A 142 24.54 -25.99 -17.44
C LEU A 142 23.64 -24.87 -17.96
N ASP A 143 24.22 -23.76 -18.41
CA ASP A 143 23.44 -22.56 -18.76
C ASP A 143 22.38 -22.82 -19.84
N ASN A 144 22.70 -23.63 -20.82
CA ASN A 144 21.78 -24.01 -21.90
C ASN A 144 20.64 -24.94 -21.47
N TYR A 145 20.75 -25.55 -20.29
CA TYR A 145 19.75 -26.49 -19.76
C TYR A 145 18.90 -25.88 -18.63
N VAL A 146 19.30 -24.72 -18.13
CA VAL A 146 18.52 -23.97 -17.12
C VAL A 146 17.55 -23.04 -17.84
N ASN A 147 16.26 -23.29 -17.69
CA ASN A 147 15.23 -22.38 -18.20
C ASN A 147 15.23 -21.08 -17.41
N ASP A 148 15.23 -19.96 -18.11
CA ASP A 148 15.07 -18.64 -17.49
C ASP A 148 13.60 -18.32 -17.32
N TYR A 149 13.25 -17.77 -16.15
CA TYR A 149 11.91 -17.29 -15.86
C TYR A 149 11.99 -15.78 -15.59
N LYS A 150 11.36 -14.99 -16.45
CA LYS A 150 11.37 -13.53 -16.37
C LYS A 150 10.12 -13.01 -15.68
N ILE A 151 10.30 -12.03 -14.79
CA ILE A 151 9.19 -11.33 -14.15
C ILE A 151 8.90 -10.01 -14.87
N HIS A 152 7.64 -9.58 -14.82
CA HIS A 152 7.19 -8.30 -15.33
C HIS A 152 6.93 -7.34 -14.18
N VAL A 153 7.70 -6.25 -14.11
CA VAL A 153 7.61 -5.27 -13.04
C VAL A 153 6.97 -3.99 -13.56
N ILE A 154 5.89 -3.58 -12.92
CA ILE A 154 5.21 -2.31 -13.13
C ILE A 154 5.71 -1.36 -12.04
N GLU A 155 6.55 -0.40 -12.42
CA GLU A 155 7.15 0.56 -11.49
C GLU A 155 6.23 1.78 -11.31
N VAL A 156 5.31 1.72 -10.34
CA VAL A 156 4.24 2.71 -10.13
C VAL A 156 4.78 4.13 -9.95
N ALA A 157 5.82 4.30 -9.15
CA ALA A 157 6.42 5.62 -8.90
C ALA A 157 7.17 6.22 -10.11
N TRP A 158 7.34 5.46 -11.20
CA TRP A 158 7.98 5.89 -12.44
C TRP A 158 7.04 5.95 -13.65
N LEU A 159 5.73 5.83 -13.43
CA LEU A 159 4.76 6.07 -14.50
C LEU A 159 4.91 7.49 -15.04
N THR A 160 4.74 7.62 -16.35
CA THR A 160 4.81 8.93 -17.02
C THR A 160 3.52 9.71 -16.82
N ASP A 161 3.59 11.03 -17.03
CA ASP A 161 2.41 11.89 -16.95
C ASP A 161 1.33 11.48 -17.99
N GLU A 162 1.76 10.95 -19.15
CA GLU A 162 0.85 10.38 -20.16
C GLU A 162 0.14 9.14 -19.64
N GLN A 163 0.87 8.23 -18.98
CA GLN A 163 0.27 7.04 -18.37
C GLN A 163 -0.70 7.41 -17.23
N LEU A 164 -0.33 8.37 -16.38
CA LEU A 164 -1.21 8.86 -15.32
C LEU A 164 -2.53 9.44 -15.84
N LYS A 165 -2.49 10.14 -16.99
CA LYS A 165 -3.69 10.68 -17.66
C LYS A 165 -4.61 9.59 -18.24
N LEU A 166 -4.07 8.41 -18.51
CA LEU A 166 -4.85 7.27 -19.01
C LEU A 166 -5.59 6.52 -17.90
N CYS A 167 -5.18 6.70 -16.63
CA CYS A 167 -5.82 6.06 -15.49
C CYS A 167 -7.22 6.61 -15.26
N LYS A 168 -8.19 5.71 -15.02
CA LYS A 168 -9.62 6.02 -14.86
C LYS A 168 -10.15 5.68 -13.47
N SER A 169 -9.44 4.85 -12.72
CA SER A 169 -9.81 4.41 -11.37
C SER A 169 -8.95 5.10 -10.30
N ASP A 170 -9.16 4.74 -9.05
CA ASP A 170 -8.34 5.18 -7.90
C ASP A 170 -6.86 4.79 -8.04
N PHE A 171 -6.54 3.83 -8.92
CA PHE A 171 -5.13 3.56 -9.26
C PHE A 171 -4.40 4.82 -9.72
N GLY A 172 -5.05 5.65 -10.53
CA GLY A 172 -4.45 6.90 -10.99
C GLY A 172 -4.14 7.90 -9.87
N ILE A 173 -4.97 7.94 -8.81
CA ILE A 173 -4.75 8.79 -7.63
C ILE A 173 -3.54 8.28 -6.85
N VAL A 174 -3.50 6.97 -6.59
CA VAL A 174 -2.40 6.32 -5.88
C VAL A 174 -1.09 6.43 -6.67
N ALA A 175 -1.13 6.14 -7.96
CA ALA A 175 0.06 6.23 -8.82
C ALA A 175 0.61 7.67 -8.88
N ASN A 176 -0.28 8.68 -9.02
CA ASN A 176 0.13 10.08 -8.96
C ASN A 176 0.81 10.41 -7.63
N PHE A 177 0.23 9.97 -6.50
CA PHE A 177 0.86 10.15 -5.20
C PHE A 177 2.29 9.62 -5.15
N PHE A 178 2.55 8.38 -5.60
CA PHE A 178 3.89 7.80 -5.58
C PHE A 178 4.85 8.47 -6.56
N VAL A 179 4.38 8.89 -7.75
CA VAL A 179 5.17 9.67 -8.71
C VAL A 179 5.60 11.00 -8.12
N GLN A 180 4.70 11.73 -7.47
CA GLN A 180 5.02 13.00 -6.83
C GLN A 180 5.91 12.81 -5.60
N LYS A 181 5.63 11.80 -4.77
CA LYS A 181 6.45 11.47 -3.59
C LYS A 181 7.88 11.11 -3.96
N ARG A 182 8.11 10.43 -5.10
CA ARG A 182 9.44 10.18 -5.64
C ARG A 182 10.15 11.49 -6.07
N LYS A 183 9.42 12.42 -6.69
CA LYS A 183 9.96 13.72 -7.13
C LYS A 183 10.25 14.64 -5.95
N ASN A 184 9.40 14.58 -4.92
CA ASN A 184 9.50 15.40 -3.72
C ASN A 184 9.11 14.57 -2.48
N LYS A 185 10.07 14.28 -1.61
CA LYS A 185 9.84 13.48 -0.38
C LYS A 185 8.82 14.13 0.56
N GLU A 186 8.73 15.46 0.54
CA GLU A 186 7.80 16.25 1.36
C GLU A 186 6.46 16.51 0.65
N TYR A 187 6.19 15.80 -0.45
CA TYR A 187 4.93 15.97 -1.16
C TYR A 187 3.75 15.68 -0.27
N GLU A 188 2.84 16.63 -0.22
CA GLU A 188 1.51 16.48 0.37
C GLU A 188 0.49 16.22 -0.74
N PRO A 189 -0.45 15.29 -0.53
CA PRO A 189 -1.38 14.91 -1.57
C PRO A 189 -2.34 16.06 -1.93
N ASP A 190 -2.43 16.38 -3.22
CA ASP A 190 -3.22 17.48 -3.76
C ASP A 190 -4.14 17.08 -4.94
N ASP A 191 -4.37 15.78 -5.11
CA ASP A 191 -5.21 15.28 -6.19
C ASP A 191 -6.69 15.60 -5.92
N PRO A 192 -7.35 16.40 -6.78
CA PRO A 192 -8.73 16.83 -6.58
C PRO A 192 -9.78 15.81 -7.06
N ARG A 193 -9.34 14.69 -7.67
CA ARG A 193 -10.26 13.66 -8.16
C ARG A 193 -10.98 12.99 -7.00
N GLU A 194 -12.25 12.67 -7.24
CA GLU A 194 -13.06 11.92 -6.28
C GLU A 194 -12.54 10.48 -6.16
N ILE A 195 -12.36 10.03 -4.92
CA ILE A 195 -11.92 8.68 -4.58
C ILE A 195 -13.16 7.79 -4.47
N GLN A 196 -13.20 6.71 -5.23
CA GLN A 196 -14.31 5.74 -5.19
C GLN A 196 -14.17 4.76 -4.02
N HIS A 197 -12.94 4.32 -3.73
CA HIS A 197 -12.62 3.31 -2.70
C HIS A 197 -11.78 3.94 -1.58
N VAL A 198 -12.33 4.96 -0.90
CA VAL A 198 -11.61 5.80 0.09
C VAL A 198 -10.85 4.97 1.12
N ASP A 199 -11.53 4.00 1.74
CA ASP A 199 -10.93 3.15 2.78
C ASP A 199 -9.72 2.37 2.25
N ALA A 200 -9.84 1.82 1.04
CA ALA A 200 -8.79 1.04 0.42
C ALA A 200 -7.59 1.90 0.02
N VAL A 201 -7.84 3.09 -0.53
CA VAL A 201 -6.79 4.05 -0.89
C VAL A 201 -6.02 4.51 0.35
N LEU A 202 -6.71 4.96 1.40
CA LEU A 202 -6.05 5.48 2.60
C LEU A 202 -5.29 4.38 3.36
N LYS A 203 -5.82 3.16 3.44
CA LYS A 203 -5.12 2.01 4.02
C LYS A 203 -3.87 1.66 3.21
N LEU A 204 -3.97 1.61 1.88
CA LEU A 204 -2.81 1.35 1.03
C LEU A 204 -1.74 2.42 1.22
N LEU A 205 -2.09 3.70 1.24
CA LEU A 205 -1.14 4.78 1.48
C LEU A 205 -0.46 4.65 2.85
N SER A 206 -1.22 4.36 3.92
CA SER A 206 -0.64 4.11 5.25
C SER A 206 0.39 3.00 5.24
N VAL A 207 0.05 1.87 4.62
CA VAL A 207 0.93 0.70 4.57
C VAL A 207 2.17 0.96 3.73
N MET A 208 2.00 1.53 2.53
CA MET A 208 3.10 1.74 1.57
C MET A 208 4.07 2.83 2.00
N THR A 209 3.58 3.87 2.69
CA THR A 209 4.44 4.93 3.24
C THR A 209 5.01 4.57 4.61
N GLY A 210 4.41 3.60 5.31
CA GLY A 210 4.73 3.28 6.70
C GLY A 210 4.23 4.36 7.68
N ASP A 211 3.28 5.21 7.25
CA ASP A 211 2.75 6.33 8.02
C ASP A 211 1.25 6.15 8.26
N ASN A 212 0.88 5.82 9.49
CA ASN A 212 -0.51 5.56 9.86
C ASN A 212 -1.43 6.80 9.81
N LYS A 213 -0.89 7.98 9.49
CA LYS A 213 -1.68 9.22 9.44
C LYS A 213 -2.86 9.13 8.48
N TYR A 214 -2.69 8.47 7.32
CA TYR A 214 -3.76 8.31 6.33
C TYR A 214 -4.90 7.45 6.87
N GLU A 215 -4.58 6.31 7.50
CA GLU A 215 -5.58 5.43 8.08
C GLU A 215 -6.33 6.10 9.25
N THR A 216 -5.66 6.94 10.05
CA THR A 216 -6.32 7.65 11.17
C THR A 216 -7.45 8.59 10.73
N ILE A 217 -7.44 9.03 9.46
CA ILE A 217 -8.52 9.86 8.90
C ILE A 217 -9.82 9.08 8.77
N LEU A 218 -9.75 7.79 8.48
CA LEU A 218 -10.94 6.92 8.36
C LEU A 218 -11.75 6.83 9.65
N TYR A 219 -11.06 6.95 10.78
CA TYR A 219 -11.67 6.81 12.11
C TYR A 219 -11.94 8.16 12.79
N SER A 220 -11.76 9.28 12.06
CA SER A 220 -12.05 10.61 12.60
C SER A 220 -13.56 10.88 12.60
N GLU A 221 -14.06 11.58 13.63
CA GLU A 221 -15.47 12.01 13.75
C GLU A 221 -15.87 13.11 12.75
N GLU A 222 -14.93 13.65 11.98
CA GLU A 222 -15.11 14.78 11.08
C GLU A 222 -15.86 14.45 9.76
N GLY A 223 -16.41 13.22 9.64
CA GLY A 223 -17.13 12.77 8.45
C GLY A 223 -16.24 12.15 7.38
N LYS A 224 -16.80 11.84 6.21
CA LYS A 224 -16.07 11.20 5.12
C LYS A 224 -15.21 12.22 4.36
N VAL A 225 -14.06 11.76 3.85
CA VAL A 225 -13.27 12.46 2.84
C VAL A 225 -13.62 11.91 1.46
N ASN A 226 -13.54 12.75 0.44
CA ASN A 226 -13.84 12.35 -0.94
C ASN A 226 -12.65 12.55 -1.88
N THR A 227 -11.67 13.38 -1.51
CA THR A 227 -10.52 13.71 -2.34
C THR A 227 -9.22 13.68 -1.54
N MET A 228 -8.07 13.60 -2.23
CA MET A 228 -6.77 13.70 -1.56
C MET A 228 -6.49 15.11 -1.02
N CYS A 229 -7.09 16.15 -1.61
CA CYS A 229 -7.02 17.51 -1.07
C CYS A 229 -7.66 17.61 0.34
N GLU A 230 -8.85 17.00 0.51
CA GLU A 230 -9.53 16.96 1.83
C GLU A 230 -8.72 16.13 2.83
N VAL A 231 -8.06 15.06 2.40
CA VAL A 231 -7.14 14.27 3.22
C VAL A 231 -5.99 15.14 3.72
N ALA A 232 -5.34 15.91 2.83
CA ALA A 232 -4.25 16.80 3.18
C ALA A 232 -4.68 17.89 4.16
N GLU A 233 -5.83 18.54 3.90
CA GLU A 233 -6.37 19.57 4.78
C GLU A 233 -6.61 19.04 6.20
N ARG A 234 -7.20 17.85 6.33
CA ARG A 234 -7.40 17.24 7.65
C ARG A 234 -6.10 16.91 8.36
N LEU A 235 -5.09 16.43 7.62
CA LEU A 235 -3.77 16.14 8.21
C LEU A 235 -3.12 17.42 8.75
N VAL A 236 -3.20 18.53 8.00
CA VAL A 236 -2.69 19.84 8.43
C VAL A 236 -3.43 20.32 9.68
N ASN A 237 -4.77 20.30 9.66
CA ASN A 237 -5.59 20.73 10.79
C ASN A 237 -5.32 19.89 12.05
N LYS A 238 -5.17 18.58 11.90
CA LYS A 238 -4.79 17.68 12.99
C LYS A 238 -3.41 18.01 13.55
N GLY A 239 -2.42 18.27 12.67
CA GLY A 239 -1.08 18.68 13.06
C GLY A 239 -1.07 20.00 13.82
N ILE A 240 -1.82 21.01 13.36
CA ILE A 240 -1.97 22.30 14.03
C ILE A 240 -2.58 22.10 15.42
N LYS A 241 -3.68 21.32 15.53
CA LYS A 241 -4.34 21.05 16.82
C LYS A 241 -3.39 20.36 17.80
N GLN A 242 -2.68 19.34 17.36
CA GLN A 242 -1.69 18.64 18.19
C GLN A 242 -0.53 19.57 18.60
N GLY A 243 -0.05 20.42 17.69
CA GLY A 243 0.99 21.40 18.00
C GLY A 243 0.55 22.43 19.04
N ILE A 244 -0.70 22.91 18.95
CA ILE A 244 -1.28 23.82 19.97
C ILE A 244 -1.40 23.11 21.31
N GLU A 245 -1.94 21.90 21.36
CA GLU A 245 -2.09 21.12 22.59
C GLU A 245 -0.72 20.87 23.26
N GLN A 246 0.28 20.46 22.51
CA GLN A 246 1.66 20.26 23.02
C GLN A 246 2.29 21.57 23.49
N GLY A 247 2.05 22.67 22.75
CA GLY A 247 2.56 23.99 23.15
C GLY A 247 1.96 24.47 24.47
N ILE A 248 0.65 24.28 24.66
CA ILE A 248 -0.04 24.57 25.91
C ILE A 248 0.51 23.70 27.06
N GLU A 249 0.64 22.39 26.84
CA GLU A 249 1.17 21.46 27.83
C GLU A 249 2.58 21.85 28.28
N GLN A 250 3.49 22.11 27.33
CA GLN A 250 4.84 22.59 27.64
C GLN A 250 4.85 23.93 28.36
N GLY A 251 3.94 24.83 27.97
CA GLY A 251 3.73 26.13 28.64
C GLY A 251 3.34 25.96 30.11
N ILE A 252 2.38 25.08 30.40
CA ILE A 252 1.94 24.76 31.76
C ILE A 252 3.08 24.18 32.59
N LEU A 253 3.76 23.14 32.08
CA LEU A 253 4.89 22.50 32.78
C LEU A 253 6.02 23.50 33.10
N SER A 254 6.32 24.40 32.15
CA SER A 254 7.32 25.45 32.35
C SER A 254 6.86 26.44 33.41
N THR A 255 5.60 26.86 33.39
CA THR A 255 5.01 27.79 34.40
C THR A 255 5.02 27.16 35.77
N VAL A 256 4.61 25.92 35.93
CA VAL A 256 4.69 25.15 37.20
C VAL A 256 6.12 25.13 37.72
N SER A 257 7.09 24.82 36.87
CA SER A 257 8.51 24.80 37.27
C SER A 257 9.01 26.14 37.76
N VAL A 258 8.65 27.23 37.11
CA VAL A 258 9.02 28.59 37.52
C VAL A 258 8.36 28.96 38.83
N LEU A 259 7.06 28.72 38.99
CA LEU A 259 6.32 29.05 40.22
C LEU A 259 6.86 28.29 41.44
N ARG A 260 7.21 27.01 41.28
CA ARG A 260 7.90 26.24 42.34
C ARG A 260 9.26 26.83 42.71
N LYS A 261 10.06 27.29 41.75
CA LYS A 261 11.36 27.94 42.01
C LYS A 261 11.26 29.26 42.77
N VAL A 262 10.17 29.99 42.58
CA VAL A 262 9.91 31.25 43.32
C VAL A 262 9.19 31.01 44.65
N GLY A 263 9.01 29.75 45.05
CA GLY A 263 8.51 29.39 46.39
C GLY A 263 7.00 29.32 46.52
N LYS A 264 6.25 29.25 45.42
CA LYS A 264 4.81 29.03 45.48
C LYS A 264 4.48 27.60 45.91
N THR A 265 3.43 27.44 46.72
CA THR A 265 2.87 26.15 47.11
C THR A 265 2.09 25.53 45.95
N ASP A 266 1.94 24.20 45.95
CA ASP A 266 1.20 23.50 44.89
C ASP A 266 -0.27 23.96 44.81
N ASP A 267 -0.90 24.30 45.94
CA ASP A 267 -2.27 24.88 45.96
C ASP A 267 -2.32 26.24 45.25
N GLU A 268 -1.37 27.17 45.54
CA GLU A 268 -1.28 28.45 44.84
C GLU A 268 -1.00 28.27 43.34
N ILE A 269 -0.18 27.28 42.98
CA ILE A 269 0.13 26.99 41.60
C ILE A 269 -1.12 26.49 40.84
N VAL A 270 -1.92 25.61 41.48
CA VAL A 270 -3.17 25.12 40.90
C VAL A 270 -4.11 26.30 40.59
N GLU A 271 -4.31 27.23 41.55
CA GLU A 271 -5.17 28.37 41.34
C GLU A 271 -4.71 29.28 40.19
N LEU A 272 -3.42 29.57 40.13
CA LEU A 272 -2.84 30.42 39.08
C LEU A 272 -2.94 29.76 37.68
N ILE A 273 -2.68 28.45 37.59
CA ILE A 273 -2.80 27.71 36.31
C ILE A 273 -4.25 27.61 35.84
N ILE A 274 -5.22 27.42 36.76
CA ILE A 274 -6.65 27.44 36.43
C ILE A 274 -7.05 28.80 35.88
N GLU A 275 -6.61 29.90 36.53
CA GLU A 275 -6.95 31.27 36.11
C GLU A 275 -6.37 31.60 34.73
N GLU A 276 -5.09 31.27 34.47
CA GLU A 276 -4.38 31.63 33.26
C GLU A 276 -4.79 30.76 32.06
N TYR A 277 -4.85 29.43 32.25
CA TYR A 277 -5.10 28.48 31.16
C TYR A 277 -6.55 28.01 31.04
N LYS A 278 -7.43 28.45 31.99
CA LYS A 278 -8.88 28.09 32.03
C LYS A 278 -9.15 26.60 31.99
N LEU A 279 -8.32 25.84 32.69
CA LEU A 279 -8.40 24.37 32.78
C LEU A 279 -9.20 23.96 34.00
N GLU A 280 -9.79 22.78 33.96
CA GLU A 280 -10.41 22.15 35.12
C GLU A 280 -9.34 21.70 36.13
N LYS A 281 -9.67 21.78 37.43
CA LYS A 281 -8.75 21.49 38.53
C LYS A 281 -8.11 20.08 38.41
N GLU A 282 -8.87 19.10 37.99
CA GLU A 282 -8.39 17.70 37.84
C GLU A 282 -7.26 17.62 36.84
N LYS A 283 -7.38 18.29 35.69
CA LYS A 283 -6.31 18.34 34.68
C LYS A 283 -5.06 19.07 35.14
N VAL A 284 -5.22 20.12 35.97
CA VAL A 284 -4.05 20.84 36.48
C VAL A 284 -3.27 20.02 37.47
N LEU A 285 -3.94 19.17 38.27
CA LEU A 285 -3.28 18.26 39.22
C LEU A 285 -2.39 17.24 38.54
N ASP A 286 -2.75 16.77 37.32
CA ASP A 286 -1.92 15.85 36.54
C ASP A 286 -0.56 16.45 36.16
N TYR A 287 -0.48 17.79 35.98
CA TYR A 287 0.78 18.46 35.67
C TYR A 287 1.68 18.72 36.89
N LEU A 288 1.14 18.53 38.11
CA LEU A 288 1.91 18.70 39.35
C LEU A 288 2.51 17.38 39.87
N SER A 289 1.99 16.24 39.41
CA SER A 289 2.47 14.91 39.76
C SER A 289 3.80 14.61 39.03
#